data_37f49911836ae2a0252b25e6d797ff55
#
_entry.id   37f49911836ae2a0252b25e6d797ff55
#
_cell.length_a   1.000
_cell.length_b   1.000
_cell.length_c   1.000
_cell.angle_alpha   90.00
_cell.angle_beta   90.00
_cell.angle_gamma   90.00
#
_symmetry.space_group_name_H-M   'P 1'
#
loop_
_entity.id
_entity.type
_entity.pdbx_description
1 polymer ?
#
loop_
_entity_poly.entity_id
_entity_poly.type
_entity_poly.pdbx_seq_one_letter_code
_entity_poly.pdbx_strand_id
1 'polypeptide(L)'
;MSLGDELRYLRAFHGGGNLQEIEDEIGLEPGTLRYMEQRYRRVGEDDELLARIAAYYGVPVERLQFHRERYRKALSTYLHRAQESGAMVRCELRTGETLSGKVRWWDLGAFGLDPDEGGPLTIVQRHSVLDWPLDEDHVANDQ
;
A
#
# COMPACT_ATOMS: atom_id res chain seq x y z
N MET A 1 1.24 2.22 -2.18
CA MET A 1 0.89 2.08 -0.75
C MET A 1 -0.40 1.30 -0.64
N SER A 2 -0.43 0.32 0.23
CA SER A 2 -1.63 -0.51 0.40
C SER A 2 -2.76 0.25 1.07
N LEU A 3 -3.98 -0.25 0.89
CA LEU A 3 -5.14 0.30 1.60
C LEU A 3 -4.94 0.25 3.12
N GLY A 4 -4.39 -0.84 3.64
CA GLY A 4 -4.11 -0.95 5.08
C GLY A 4 -3.15 0.11 5.58
N ASP A 5 -2.09 0.38 4.83
CA ASP A 5 -1.12 1.42 5.21
C ASP A 5 -1.74 2.82 5.12
N GLU A 6 -2.58 3.06 4.11
CA GLU A 6 -3.31 4.33 4.00
C GLU A 6 -4.28 4.54 5.16
N LEU A 7 -5.00 3.48 5.56
CA LEU A 7 -5.90 3.56 6.72
C LEU A 7 -5.13 3.85 8.00
N ARG A 8 -3.96 3.24 8.19
CA ARG A 8 -3.10 3.54 9.34
C ARG A 8 -2.63 4.99 9.33
N TYR A 9 -2.24 5.49 8.17
CA TYR A 9 -1.83 6.88 8.02
C TYR A 9 -2.97 7.83 8.39
N LEU A 10 -4.18 7.58 7.85
CA LEU A 10 -5.35 8.42 8.14
C LEU A 10 -5.70 8.38 9.62
N ARG A 11 -5.65 7.21 10.23
CA ARG A 11 -5.92 7.07 11.66
C ARG A 11 -4.90 7.84 12.50
N ALA A 12 -3.62 7.72 12.18
CA ALA A 12 -2.56 8.45 12.87
C ALA A 12 -2.73 9.96 12.71
N PHE A 13 -3.07 10.40 11.51
CA PHE A 13 -3.30 11.81 11.20
C PHE A 13 -4.50 12.38 12.00
N HIS A 14 -5.48 11.54 12.31
CA HIS A 14 -6.67 11.90 13.10
C HIS A 14 -6.50 11.63 14.60
N GLY A 15 -5.27 11.57 15.08
CA GLY A 15 -4.98 11.47 16.51
C GLY A 15 -4.69 10.06 17.04
N GLY A 16 -4.61 9.06 16.16
CA GLY A 16 -4.22 7.71 16.55
C GLY A 16 -5.27 6.98 17.38
N GLY A 17 -6.55 7.19 17.09
CA GLY A 17 -7.65 6.62 17.87
C GLY A 17 -7.67 5.09 17.90
N ASN A 18 -8.39 4.55 18.88
CA ASN A 18 -8.60 3.12 19.04
C ASN A 18 -9.49 2.60 17.91
N LEU A 19 -9.06 1.51 17.27
CA LEU A 19 -9.80 0.94 16.14
C LEU A 19 -11.24 0.55 16.51
N GLN A 20 -11.44 -0.04 17.69
CA GLN A 20 -12.77 -0.46 18.11
C GLN A 20 -13.71 0.73 18.29
N GLU A 21 -13.22 1.82 18.85
CA GLU A 21 -14.02 3.03 19.01
C GLU A 21 -14.39 3.64 17.65
N ILE A 22 -13.47 3.61 16.69
CA ILE A 22 -13.72 4.10 15.34
C ILE A 22 -14.74 3.19 14.64
N GLU A 23 -14.60 1.89 14.77
CA GLU A 23 -15.56 0.92 14.22
C GLU A 23 -16.97 1.15 14.77
N ASP A 24 -17.09 1.36 16.07
CA ASP A 24 -18.37 1.65 16.73
C ASP A 24 -18.97 2.95 16.19
N GLU A 25 -18.16 3.97 16.04
CA GLU A 25 -18.61 5.28 15.54
C GLU A 25 -19.08 5.23 14.09
N ILE A 26 -18.40 4.48 13.24
CA ILE A 26 -18.81 4.29 11.84
C ILE A 26 -19.99 3.32 11.73
N GLY A 27 -20.14 2.43 12.69
CA GLY A 27 -21.16 1.37 12.66
C GLY A 27 -20.67 0.11 11.94
N LEU A 28 -19.38 -0.21 12.08
CA LEU A 28 -18.78 -1.41 11.49
C LEU A 28 -18.76 -2.55 12.50
N GLU A 29 -18.72 -3.78 11.99
CA GLU A 29 -18.51 -4.94 12.85
C GLU A 29 -17.13 -4.89 13.50
N PRO A 30 -16.99 -5.30 14.77
CA PRO A 30 -15.70 -5.33 15.44
C PRO A 30 -14.66 -6.14 14.66
N GLY A 31 -13.45 -5.59 14.55
CA GLY A 31 -12.35 -6.24 13.86
C GLY A 31 -12.25 -5.91 12.37
N THR A 32 -13.23 -5.23 11.78
CA THR A 32 -13.24 -4.89 10.36
C THR A 32 -12.02 -4.03 9.98
N LEU A 33 -11.79 -2.93 10.71
CA LEU A 33 -10.66 -2.05 10.40
C LEU A 33 -9.32 -2.70 10.69
N ARG A 34 -9.23 -3.46 11.78
CA ARG A 34 -8.00 -4.20 12.09
C ARG A 34 -7.64 -5.15 10.95
N TYR A 35 -8.62 -5.89 10.46
CA TYR A 35 -8.43 -6.81 9.34
C TYR A 35 -7.91 -6.06 8.11
N MET A 36 -8.54 -4.94 7.77
CA MET A 36 -8.17 -4.15 6.59
C MET A 36 -6.77 -3.54 6.73
N GLU A 37 -6.41 -3.07 7.91
CA GLU A 37 -5.09 -2.45 8.15
C GLU A 37 -3.95 -3.45 8.10
N GLN A 38 -4.21 -4.72 8.42
CA GLN A 38 -3.16 -5.73 8.53
C GLN A 38 -3.07 -6.66 7.32
N ARG A 39 -4.03 -6.58 6.40
CA ARG A 39 -4.12 -7.56 5.32
C ARG A 39 -2.98 -7.42 4.31
N TYR A 40 -2.34 -8.54 4.00
CA TYR A 40 -1.29 -8.65 2.98
C TYR A 40 -1.90 -8.67 1.57
N ARG A 41 -3.05 -9.35 1.40
CA ARG A 41 -3.73 -9.50 0.13
C ARG A 41 -4.74 -8.39 -0.09
N ARG A 42 -5.34 -8.36 -1.27
CA ARG A 42 -6.33 -7.36 -1.64
C ARG A 42 -7.53 -7.41 -0.70
N VAL A 43 -8.00 -6.25 -0.27
CA VAL A 43 -9.13 -6.08 0.64
C VAL A 43 -9.85 -4.79 0.32
N GLY A 44 -11.07 -4.63 0.84
CA GLY A 44 -11.85 -3.41 0.64
C GLY A 44 -12.65 -3.43 -0.66
N GLU A 45 -13.20 -4.60 -1.03
CA GLU A 45 -13.97 -4.76 -2.26
C GLU A 45 -15.36 -4.13 -2.20
N ASP A 46 -15.89 -3.93 -1.00
CA ASP A 46 -17.19 -3.30 -0.79
C ASP A 46 -17.04 -1.78 -0.87
N ASP A 47 -17.46 -1.20 -1.98
CA ASP A 47 -17.35 0.25 -2.21
C ASP A 47 -18.20 1.06 -1.25
N GLU A 48 -19.34 0.53 -0.79
CA GLU A 48 -20.17 1.20 0.22
C GLU A 48 -19.44 1.29 1.55
N LEU A 49 -18.77 0.21 1.96
CA LEU A 49 -17.94 0.20 3.15
C LEU A 49 -16.81 1.22 3.05
N LEU A 50 -16.12 1.25 1.92
CA LEU A 50 -15.05 2.22 1.69
C LEU A 50 -15.56 3.65 1.74
N ALA A 51 -16.74 3.92 1.18
CA ALA A 51 -17.34 5.25 1.22
C ALA A 51 -17.61 5.70 2.65
N ARG A 52 -18.07 4.80 3.52
CA ARG A 52 -18.33 5.11 4.93
C ARG A 52 -17.04 5.42 5.67
N ILE A 53 -15.99 4.65 5.43
CA ILE A 53 -14.68 4.88 6.05
C ILE A 53 -14.09 6.19 5.54
N ALA A 54 -14.16 6.45 4.24
CA ALA A 54 -13.69 7.68 3.64
C ALA A 54 -14.38 8.91 4.24
N ALA A 55 -15.70 8.83 4.40
CA ALA A 55 -16.48 9.91 5.02
C ALA A 55 -16.04 10.19 6.45
N TYR A 56 -15.75 9.15 7.23
CA TYR A 56 -15.26 9.31 8.60
C TYR A 56 -13.93 10.06 8.62
N TYR A 57 -13.00 9.72 7.73
CA TYR A 57 -11.69 10.36 7.68
C TYR A 57 -11.69 11.67 6.86
N GLY A 58 -12.82 12.03 6.24
CA GLY A 58 -12.92 13.27 5.48
C GLY A 58 -12.12 13.28 4.19
N VAL A 59 -12.00 12.13 3.54
CA VAL A 59 -11.28 11.97 2.27
C VAL A 59 -12.21 11.44 1.18
N PRO A 60 -11.90 11.67 -0.12
CA PRO A 60 -12.66 11.06 -1.19
C PRO A 60 -12.54 9.55 -1.19
N VAL A 61 -13.62 8.84 -1.52
CA VAL A 61 -13.61 7.38 -1.59
C VAL A 61 -12.61 6.87 -2.65
N GLU A 62 -12.40 7.64 -3.71
CA GLU A 62 -11.45 7.29 -4.78
C GLU A 62 -10.02 7.16 -4.25
N ARG A 63 -9.68 7.88 -3.20
CA ARG A 63 -8.38 7.76 -2.55
C ARG A 63 -8.20 6.37 -1.95
N LEU A 64 -9.22 5.82 -1.31
CA LEU A 64 -9.17 4.46 -0.76
C LEU A 64 -9.17 3.43 -1.88
N GLN A 65 -9.96 3.64 -2.92
CA GLN A 65 -9.99 2.76 -4.09
C GLN A 65 -8.65 2.71 -4.80
N PHE A 66 -7.95 3.84 -4.91
CA PHE A 66 -6.60 3.90 -5.46
C PHE A 66 -5.67 2.94 -4.71
N HIS A 67 -5.66 3.00 -3.39
CA HIS A 67 -4.79 2.17 -2.56
C HIS A 67 -5.23 0.72 -2.51
N ARG A 68 -6.51 0.44 -2.71
CA ARG A 68 -7.04 -0.92 -2.76
C ARG A 68 -6.32 -1.78 -3.80
N GLU A 69 -5.99 -1.20 -4.95
CA GLU A 69 -5.32 -1.92 -6.04
C GLU A 69 -3.81 -2.09 -5.79
N ARG A 70 -3.28 -1.43 -4.76
CA ARG A 70 -1.85 -1.43 -4.42
C ARG A 70 -1.58 -2.19 -3.13
N TYR A 71 -2.17 -3.39 -3.03
CA TYR A 71 -2.03 -4.21 -1.83
C TYR A 71 -0.60 -4.76 -1.71
N ARG A 72 -0.23 -5.17 -0.49
CA ARG A 72 1.16 -5.52 -0.15
C ARG A 72 1.70 -6.67 -0.99
N LYS A 73 0.87 -7.69 -1.25
CA LYS A 73 1.26 -8.81 -2.12
C LYS A 73 1.58 -8.35 -3.55
N ALA A 74 0.84 -7.37 -4.07
CA ALA A 74 1.10 -6.84 -5.41
C ALA A 74 2.49 -6.21 -5.50
N LEU A 75 2.89 -5.46 -4.47
CA LEU A 75 4.24 -4.90 -4.42
C LEU A 75 5.29 -6.02 -4.34
N SER A 76 5.08 -7.04 -3.50
CA SER A 76 5.99 -8.18 -3.42
C SER A 76 6.16 -8.86 -4.78
N THR A 77 5.07 -9.07 -5.50
CA THR A 77 5.10 -9.67 -6.83
C THR A 77 5.90 -8.81 -7.81
N TYR A 78 5.66 -7.51 -7.80
CA TYR A 78 6.38 -6.56 -8.65
C TYR A 78 7.90 -6.60 -8.37
N LEU A 79 8.29 -6.53 -7.10
CA LEU A 79 9.69 -6.57 -6.70
C LEU A 79 10.35 -7.90 -7.05
N HIS A 80 9.66 -9.02 -6.81
CA HIS A 80 10.17 -10.35 -7.11
C HIS A 80 10.41 -10.53 -8.62
N ARG A 81 9.44 -10.17 -9.44
CA ARG A 81 9.55 -10.26 -10.90
C ARG A 81 10.69 -9.39 -11.43
N ALA A 82 10.84 -8.19 -10.89
CA ALA A 82 11.92 -7.29 -11.30
C ALA A 82 13.29 -7.86 -10.90
N GLN A 83 13.41 -8.43 -9.71
CA GLN A 83 14.66 -9.06 -9.28
C GLN A 83 15.02 -10.24 -10.19
N GLU A 84 14.05 -11.10 -10.49
CA GLU A 84 14.26 -12.27 -11.35
C GLU A 84 14.69 -11.90 -12.77
N SER A 85 14.07 -10.89 -13.35
CA SER A 85 14.32 -10.47 -14.72
C SER A 85 15.47 -9.48 -14.87
N GLY A 86 15.92 -8.86 -13.79
CA GLY A 86 16.88 -7.77 -13.83
C GLY A 86 16.31 -6.47 -14.36
N ALA A 87 14.99 -6.35 -14.46
CA ALA A 87 14.35 -5.14 -14.95
C ALA A 87 14.46 -3.99 -13.95
N MET A 88 14.46 -2.77 -14.48
CA MET A 88 14.41 -1.57 -13.65
C MET A 88 13.04 -1.45 -13.00
N VAL A 89 13.03 -1.15 -11.72
CA VAL A 89 11.78 -0.75 -11.05
C VAL A 89 11.71 0.76 -10.95
N ARG A 90 10.49 1.24 -10.90
CA ARG A 90 10.20 2.66 -10.67
C ARG A 90 9.09 2.74 -9.64
N CYS A 91 9.29 3.57 -8.63
CA CYS A 91 8.26 3.80 -7.62
C CYS A 91 8.22 5.26 -7.22
N GLU A 92 7.02 5.71 -6.87
CA GLU A 92 6.76 7.02 -6.32
C GLU A 92 6.58 6.89 -4.82
N LEU A 93 7.26 7.72 -4.06
CA LEU A 93 7.16 7.73 -2.60
C LEU A 93 6.08 8.72 -2.15
N ARG A 94 5.60 8.53 -0.92
CA ARG A 94 4.64 9.46 -0.31
C ARG A 94 5.17 10.89 -0.24
N THR A 95 6.48 11.07 -0.20
CA THR A 95 7.13 12.40 -0.22
C THR A 95 7.03 13.10 -1.58
N GLY A 96 6.63 12.39 -2.63
CA GLY A 96 6.61 12.89 -4.00
C GLY A 96 7.85 12.55 -4.80
N GLU A 97 8.87 11.98 -4.16
CA GLU A 97 10.07 11.54 -4.86
C GLU A 97 9.78 10.32 -5.73
N THR A 98 10.44 10.24 -6.89
CA THR A 98 10.41 9.06 -7.74
C THR A 98 11.79 8.39 -7.68
N LEU A 99 11.80 7.09 -7.41
CA LEU A 99 13.02 6.28 -7.37
C LEU A 99 13.01 5.28 -8.52
N SER A 100 14.18 5.04 -9.10
CA SER A 100 14.37 4.04 -10.14
C SER A 100 15.66 3.27 -9.86
N GLY A 101 15.65 1.97 -10.14
CA GLY A 101 16.82 1.15 -9.94
C GLY A 101 16.52 -0.32 -10.12
N LYS A 102 17.54 -1.17 -9.96
CA LYS A 102 17.38 -2.62 -9.98
C LYS A 102 17.25 -3.13 -8.57
N VAL A 103 16.33 -4.09 -8.36
CA VAL A 103 16.11 -4.70 -7.05
C VAL A 103 17.26 -5.65 -6.74
N ARG A 104 18.03 -5.35 -5.70
CA ARG A 104 19.07 -6.25 -5.21
C ARG A 104 18.48 -7.27 -4.23
N TRP A 105 17.58 -6.84 -3.36
CA TRP A 105 16.89 -7.68 -2.39
C TRP A 105 15.56 -7.05 -1.99
N TRP A 106 14.69 -7.86 -1.44
CA TRP A 106 13.44 -7.36 -0.85
C TRP A 106 12.95 -8.31 0.25
N ASP A 107 12.21 -7.75 1.20
CA ASP A 107 11.45 -8.53 2.19
C ASP A 107 10.09 -7.86 2.40
N LEU A 108 9.36 -8.25 3.43
CA LEU A 108 8.03 -7.69 3.68
C LEU A 108 8.07 -6.26 4.22
N GLY A 109 9.21 -5.78 4.70
CA GLY A 109 9.36 -4.45 5.27
C GLY A 109 10.03 -3.44 4.36
N ALA A 110 10.99 -3.88 3.54
CA ALA A 110 11.84 -2.98 2.77
C ALA A 110 12.38 -3.64 1.51
N PHE A 111 13.02 -2.86 0.68
CA PHE A 111 13.78 -3.39 -0.46
C PHE A 111 14.98 -2.48 -0.75
N GLY A 112 16.01 -3.07 -1.36
CA GLY A 112 17.21 -2.34 -1.74
C GLY A 112 17.27 -2.16 -3.24
N LEU A 113 17.50 -0.93 -3.69
CA LEU A 113 17.66 -0.58 -5.09
C LEU A 113 19.10 -0.17 -5.37
N ASP A 114 19.68 -0.74 -6.43
CA ASP A 114 20.86 -0.20 -7.06
C ASP A 114 20.41 0.90 -8.02
N PRO A 115 20.76 2.19 -7.74
CA PRO A 115 20.28 3.29 -8.57
C PRO A 115 20.79 3.16 -10.02
N ASP A 116 19.95 3.53 -10.99
CA ASP A 116 20.32 3.49 -12.40
C ASP A 116 21.41 4.51 -12.75
N GLU A 117 21.53 5.59 -12.01
CA GLU A 117 22.56 6.61 -12.17
C GLU A 117 23.85 6.28 -11.43
N GLY A 118 23.91 5.11 -10.79
CA GLY A 118 25.03 4.72 -9.94
C GLY A 118 24.90 5.32 -8.55
N GLY A 119 25.84 4.96 -7.68
CA GLY A 119 25.84 5.41 -6.29
C GLY A 119 25.52 4.29 -5.31
N PRO A 120 25.34 4.62 -4.03
CA PRO A 120 25.12 3.61 -3.00
C PRO A 120 23.76 2.96 -3.12
N LEU A 121 23.66 1.74 -2.60
CA LEU A 121 22.38 1.02 -2.47
C LEU A 121 21.38 1.88 -1.69
N THR A 122 20.20 2.06 -2.26
CA THR A 122 19.13 2.82 -1.61
C THR A 122 18.16 1.84 -0.95
N ILE A 123 17.95 1.98 0.35
CA ILE A 123 17.00 1.14 1.09
C ILE A 123 15.69 1.90 1.19
N VAL A 124 14.61 1.25 0.73
CA VAL A 124 13.28 1.86 0.66
C VAL A 124 12.34 1.11 1.60
N GLN A 125 11.71 1.85 2.50
CA GLN A 125 10.65 1.30 3.35
C GLN A 125 9.39 1.09 2.52
N ARG A 126 8.85 -0.12 2.53
CA ARG A 126 7.73 -0.45 1.63
C ARG A 126 6.46 0.37 1.91
N HIS A 127 6.21 0.70 3.17
CA HIS A 127 5.04 1.51 3.52
C HIS A 127 5.16 2.98 3.10
N SER A 128 6.33 3.43 2.64
CA SER A 128 6.50 4.77 2.08
C SER A 128 6.25 4.82 0.57
N VAL A 129 6.11 3.68 -0.08
CA VAL A 129 5.87 3.60 -1.53
C VAL A 129 4.40 3.89 -1.80
N LEU A 130 4.14 5.03 -2.44
CA LEU A 130 2.77 5.44 -2.77
C LEU A 130 2.25 4.69 -3.98
N ASP A 131 3.06 4.60 -5.04
CA ASP A 131 2.64 4.03 -6.32
C ASP A 131 3.81 3.36 -7.03
N TRP A 132 3.47 2.41 -7.89
CA TRP A 132 4.38 1.74 -8.83
C TRP A 132 3.57 1.28 -10.02
N PRO A 133 4.21 0.95 -11.18
CA PRO A 133 3.46 0.46 -12.33
C PRO A 133 2.72 -0.84 -11.99
N LEU A 134 1.40 -0.84 -12.13
CA LEU A 134 0.56 -2.02 -11.96
C LEU A 134 0.43 -2.71 -13.31
N ASP A 135 0.55 -4.05 -13.30
CA ASP A 135 0.26 -4.81 -14.46
C ASP A 135 -1.12 -5.51 -14.30
N GLU A 136 -1.77 -5.79 -15.44
CA GLU A 136 -3.14 -6.32 -15.42
C GLU A 136 -3.23 -7.69 -14.74
N ASP A 137 -2.12 -8.43 -14.69
CA ASP A 137 -2.08 -9.76 -14.10
C ASP A 137 -2.14 -9.77 -12.57
N HIS A 138 -1.86 -8.65 -11.93
CA HIS A 138 -1.89 -8.56 -10.46
C HIS A 138 -3.24 -8.93 -9.89
N VAL A 139 -4.31 -8.41 -10.46
CA VAL A 139 -5.67 -8.65 -9.95
C VAL A 139 -6.07 -10.10 -10.14
N ALA A 140 -5.74 -10.67 -11.30
CA ALA A 140 -6.05 -12.07 -11.62
C ALA A 140 -5.28 -13.05 -10.72
N ASN A 141 -4.05 -12.74 -10.38
CA ASN A 141 -3.17 -13.63 -9.60
C ASN A 141 -3.50 -13.66 -8.10
N ASP A 142 -4.25 -12.71 -7.60
CA ASP A 142 -4.63 -12.68 -6.19
C ASP A 142 -5.94 -13.41 -5.89
N GLN A 143 -6.64 -13.82 -6.91
CA GLN A 143 -7.88 -14.59 -6.78
C GLN A 143 -7.58 -16.12 -6.79
#